data_4718f180e73cbbd060b796566d268657
#
_entry.id   4718f180e73cbbd060b796566d268657
#
_cell.length_a   1.000
_cell.length_b   1.000
_cell.length_c   1.000
_cell.angle_alpha   90.00
_cell.angle_beta   90.00
_cell.angle_gamma   90.00
#
_symmetry.space_group_name_H-M   'P 1'
#
loop_
_entity.id
_entity.type
_entity.pdbx_description
1 polymer ?
#
loop_
_entity_poly.entity_id
_entity_poly.type
_entity_poly.pdbx_seq_one_letter_code
_entity_poly.pdbx_strand_id
1 'polypeptide(L)'
;SVNALKVIAIANQKGGVAKTTTTHNLGVALAAARKKVLLIDLDSQASLTISVGLEPLEMQHTIVDVLKKDGAPVSECIQQLRDNLHIVTSIIDLAPLEMEMLSRASREKILDRALKPVKENYDFILIDCPPQLSILTINALSCADGVLIPVKTDYLAYRGLTQLQDSIREIQE
;
A
#
# COMPACT_ATOMS: atom_id res chain seq x y z
N SER A 1 -13.17 -20.64 -10.22
CA SER A 1 -13.55 -19.24 -10.26
C SER A 1 -12.29 -18.39 -10.42
N VAL A 2 -12.25 -17.56 -11.44
CA VAL A 2 -11.18 -16.57 -11.59
C VAL A 2 -11.36 -15.60 -10.45
N ASN A 3 -10.47 -15.65 -9.44
CA ASN A 3 -10.48 -14.68 -8.38
C ASN A 3 -10.22 -13.31 -8.98
N ALA A 4 -11.17 -12.39 -8.83
CA ALA A 4 -10.99 -11.03 -9.29
C ALA A 4 -9.81 -10.39 -8.56
N LEU A 5 -8.95 -9.68 -9.30
CA LEU A 5 -7.84 -8.92 -8.77
C LEU A 5 -8.41 -7.72 -7.99
N LYS A 6 -8.33 -7.73 -6.67
CA LYS A 6 -8.86 -6.67 -5.81
C LYS A 6 -7.76 -5.89 -5.12
N VAL A 7 -6.90 -6.55 -4.38
CA VAL A 7 -5.79 -5.91 -3.66
C VAL A 7 -4.55 -5.96 -4.53
N ILE A 8 -4.01 -4.79 -4.85
CA ILE A 8 -2.85 -4.64 -5.73
C ILE A 8 -1.75 -3.90 -4.97
N ALA A 9 -0.61 -4.54 -4.79
CA ALA A 9 0.58 -3.89 -4.27
C ALA A 9 1.33 -3.21 -5.42
N ILE A 10 1.66 -1.93 -5.25
CA ILE A 10 2.51 -1.20 -6.20
C ILE A 10 3.89 -1.13 -5.58
N ALA A 11 4.84 -1.79 -6.19
CA ALA A 11 6.16 -2.01 -5.62
C ALA A 11 7.26 -1.79 -6.66
N ASN A 12 8.37 -1.21 -6.21
CA ASN A 12 9.56 -1.05 -7.05
C ASN A 12 10.77 -0.84 -6.13
N GLN A 13 11.76 -1.73 -6.21
CA GLN A 13 12.98 -1.66 -5.38
C GLN A 13 13.78 -0.37 -5.60
N LYS A 14 13.71 0.21 -6.77
CA LYS A 14 14.42 1.46 -7.06
C LYS A 14 13.70 2.69 -6.53
N GLY A 15 12.55 2.51 -5.94
CA GLY A 15 11.77 3.56 -5.33
C GLY A 15 11.48 4.75 -6.25
N GLY A 16 10.88 5.78 -5.68
CA GLY A 16 10.80 7.06 -6.31
C GLY A 16 9.46 7.39 -6.92
N VAL A 17 9.47 8.47 -7.67
CA VAL A 17 8.30 9.21 -8.16
C VAL A 17 7.39 8.35 -9.02
N ALA A 18 7.95 7.44 -9.84
CA ALA A 18 7.16 6.63 -10.77
C ALA A 18 6.17 5.69 -10.05
N LYS A 19 6.55 5.11 -8.91
CA LYS A 19 5.69 4.21 -8.12
C LYS A 19 4.50 4.98 -7.54
N THR A 20 4.73 6.08 -6.87
CA THR A 20 3.70 6.93 -6.27
C THR A 20 2.80 7.54 -7.33
N THR A 21 3.38 8.05 -8.42
CA THR A 21 2.62 8.61 -9.55
C THR A 21 1.72 7.55 -10.17
N THR A 22 2.20 6.33 -10.36
CA THR A 22 1.42 5.22 -10.89
C THR A 22 0.24 4.89 -9.98
N THR A 23 0.47 4.80 -8.66
CA THR A 23 -0.59 4.52 -7.67
C THR A 23 -1.67 5.59 -7.73
N HIS A 24 -1.26 6.86 -7.70
CA HIS A 24 -2.19 8.00 -7.74
C HIS A 24 -3.01 8.00 -9.04
N ASN A 25 -2.33 7.93 -10.19
CA ASN A 25 -2.99 7.99 -11.48
C ASN A 25 -3.93 6.81 -11.71
N LEU A 26 -3.53 5.60 -11.32
CA LEU A 26 -4.36 4.41 -11.44
C LEU A 26 -5.61 4.55 -10.55
N GLY A 27 -5.45 5.02 -9.31
CA GLY A 27 -6.57 5.26 -8.41
C GLY A 27 -7.58 6.25 -8.99
N VAL A 28 -7.10 7.37 -9.52
CA VAL A 28 -7.94 8.39 -10.15
C VAL A 28 -8.67 7.83 -11.38
N ALA A 29 -7.96 7.08 -12.23
CA ALA A 29 -8.57 6.50 -13.44
C ALA A 29 -9.66 5.47 -13.10
N LEU A 30 -9.41 4.61 -12.11
CA LEU A 30 -10.40 3.62 -11.68
C LEU A 30 -11.63 4.29 -11.06
N ALA A 31 -11.42 5.31 -10.23
CA ALA A 31 -12.52 6.07 -9.62
C ALA A 31 -13.35 6.81 -10.69
N ALA A 32 -12.69 7.35 -11.72
CA ALA A 32 -13.37 7.98 -12.85
C ALA A 32 -14.21 6.96 -13.65
N ALA A 33 -13.79 5.69 -13.66
CA ALA A 33 -14.55 4.58 -14.25
C ALA A 33 -15.61 4.03 -13.28
N ARG A 34 -15.94 4.75 -12.22
CA ARG A 34 -16.95 4.41 -11.21
C ARG A 34 -16.62 3.17 -10.38
N LYS A 35 -15.35 2.83 -10.26
CA LYS A 35 -14.89 1.80 -9.33
C LYS A 35 -14.63 2.42 -7.97
N LYS A 36 -14.97 1.70 -6.90
CA LYS A 36 -14.70 2.14 -5.53
C LYS A 36 -13.26 1.76 -5.18
N VAL A 37 -12.43 2.76 -4.90
CA VAL A 37 -10.98 2.58 -4.73
C VAL A 37 -10.52 3.08 -3.38
N LEU A 38 -9.74 2.26 -2.68
CA LEU A 38 -9.02 2.64 -1.48
C LEU A 38 -7.52 2.65 -1.80
N LEU A 39 -6.88 3.79 -1.58
CA LEU A 39 -5.43 3.92 -1.63
C LEU A 39 -4.86 3.73 -0.23
N ILE A 40 -3.76 3.01 -0.12
CA ILE A 40 -3.03 2.85 1.15
C ILE A 40 -1.60 3.29 0.93
N ASP A 41 -1.19 4.34 1.65
CA ASP A 41 0.18 4.81 1.65
C ASP A 41 0.95 4.05 2.73
N LEU A 42 1.87 3.20 2.32
CA LEU A 42 2.65 2.34 3.22
C LEU A 42 4.13 2.76 3.28
N ASP A 43 4.43 3.97 2.85
CA ASP A 43 5.79 4.52 2.86
C ASP A 43 5.87 5.65 3.89
N SER A 44 6.85 5.56 4.81
CA SER A 44 7.06 6.59 5.85
C SER A 44 7.37 7.98 5.29
N GLN A 45 7.84 8.08 4.04
CA GLN A 45 8.03 9.36 3.37
C GLN A 45 6.72 10.03 2.97
N ALA A 46 5.60 9.31 3.03
CA ALA A 46 4.26 9.83 2.77
C ALA A 46 4.09 10.49 1.40
N SER A 47 4.82 10.03 0.40
CA SER A 47 4.80 10.65 -0.95
C SER A 47 3.42 10.57 -1.60
N LEU A 48 2.71 9.44 -1.44
CA LEU A 48 1.35 9.31 -1.97
C LEU A 48 0.40 10.27 -1.25
N THR A 49 0.47 10.35 0.07
CA THR A 49 -0.33 11.27 0.88
C THR A 49 -0.15 12.71 0.40
N ILE A 50 1.10 13.13 0.19
CA ILE A 50 1.42 14.47 -0.30
C ILE A 50 0.90 14.67 -1.73
N SER A 51 1.06 13.66 -2.59
CA SER A 51 0.66 13.76 -4.00
C SER A 51 -0.84 13.95 -4.18
N VAL A 52 -1.66 13.45 -3.24
CA VAL A 52 -3.13 13.65 -3.29
C VAL A 52 -3.58 14.94 -2.61
N GLY A 53 -2.64 15.77 -2.16
CA GLY A 53 -2.91 17.10 -1.61
C GLY A 53 -3.14 17.14 -0.11
N LEU A 54 -2.78 16.10 0.62
CA LEU A 54 -2.93 16.06 2.08
C LEU A 54 -1.60 16.31 2.78
N GLU A 55 -1.68 16.95 3.96
CA GLU A 55 -0.51 17.19 4.82
C GLU A 55 -0.44 16.07 5.87
N PRO A 56 0.61 15.21 5.85
CA PRO A 56 0.70 14.08 6.78
C PRO A 56 0.55 14.47 8.25
N LEU A 57 1.17 15.58 8.65
CA LEU A 57 1.17 16.01 10.05
C LEU A 57 -0.17 16.57 10.53
N GLU A 58 -1.07 16.93 9.61
CA GLU A 58 -2.40 17.42 9.94
C GLU A 58 -3.45 16.31 10.02
N MET A 59 -3.10 15.09 9.64
CA MET A 59 -4.04 13.97 9.68
C MET A 59 -4.24 13.47 11.11
N GLN A 60 -5.50 13.37 11.52
CA GLN A 60 -5.86 12.87 12.85
C GLN A 60 -5.54 11.37 12.99
N HIS A 61 -5.76 10.62 11.93
CA HIS A 61 -5.49 9.17 11.88
C HIS A 61 -4.72 8.83 10.61
N THR A 62 -3.74 7.93 10.75
CA THR A 62 -2.89 7.47 9.65
C THR A 62 -2.77 5.95 9.67
N ILE A 63 -2.00 5.41 8.73
CA ILE A 63 -1.70 3.96 8.70
C ILE A 63 -1.02 3.48 10.00
N VAL A 64 -0.33 4.35 10.71
CA VAL A 64 0.26 4.03 12.02
C VAL A 64 -0.81 3.58 13.01
N ASP A 65 -1.94 4.28 13.05
CA ASP A 65 -3.05 3.95 13.96
C ASP A 65 -3.66 2.59 13.62
N VAL A 66 -3.63 2.20 12.35
CA VAL A 66 -4.12 0.89 11.89
C VAL A 66 -3.18 -0.24 12.28
N LEU A 67 -1.88 -0.05 12.07
CA LEU A 67 -0.88 -1.12 12.16
C LEU A 67 -0.29 -1.29 13.56
N LYS A 68 -0.39 -0.29 14.43
CA LYS A 68 0.16 -0.38 15.79
C LYS A 68 -0.55 -1.48 16.59
N LYS A 69 0.10 -1.96 17.65
CA LYS A 69 -0.50 -2.92 18.56
C LYS A 69 -1.80 -2.34 19.14
N ASP A 70 -2.87 -3.13 19.16
CA ASP A 70 -4.21 -2.69 19.56
C ASP A 70 -4.67 -1.46 18.78
N GLY A 71 -4.38 -1.48 17.48
CA GLY A 71 -4.68 -0.37 16.58
C GLY A 71 -6.18 -0.13 16.37
N ALA A 72 -6.49 1.05 15.86
CA ALA A 72 -7.84 1.45 15.52
C ALA A 72 -8.38 0.64 14.32
N PRO A 73 -9.71 0.46 14.23
CA PRO A 73 -10.28 -0.08 13.00
C PRO A 73 -9.89 0.76 11.79
N VAL A 74 -9.55 0.12 10.70
CA VAL A 74 -9.12 0.84 9.48
C VAL A 74 -10.20 1.81 8.99
N SER A 75 -11.48 1.47 9.20
CA SER A 75 -12.61 2.34 8.83
C SER A 75 -12.54 3.74 9.46
N GLU A 76 -11.96 3.86 10.64
CA GLU A 76 -11.79 5.15 11.33
C GLU A 76 -10.62 5.97 10.77
N CYS A 77 -9.77 5.36 9.98
CA CYS A 77 -8.56 5.98 9.44
C CYS A 77 -8.66 6.32 7.95
N ILE A 78 -9.81 6.08 7.34
CA ILE A 78 -10.03 6.31 5.90
C ILE A 78 -10.49 7.77 5.68
N GLN A 79 -9.84 8.44 4.73
CA GLN A 79 -10.18 9.79 4.27
C GLN A 79 -10.80 9.71 2.88
N GLN A 80 -11.86 10.47 2.62
CA GLN A 80 -12.41 10.60 1.28
C GLN A 80 -11.67 11.70 0.52
N LEU A 81 -11.14 11.39 -0.66
CA LEU A 81 -10.47 12.36 -1.54
C LEU A 81 -11.44 12.95 -2.56
N ARG A 82 -12.26 12.13 -3.15
CA ARG A 82 -13.30 12.46 -4.12
C ARG A 82 -14.27 11.28 -4.21
N ASP A 83 -15.28 11.40 -5.07
CA ASP A 83 -16.21 10.30 -5.30
C ASP A 83 -15.44 9.03 -5.71
N ASN A 84 -15.72 7.93 -5.02
CA ASN A 84 -15.15 6.62 -5.25
C ASN A 84 -13.64 6.50 -5.01
N LEU A 85 -12.99 7.52 -4.42
CA LEU A 85 -11.55 7.47 -4.13
C LEU A 85 -11.29 7.88 -2.69
N HIS A 86 -10.81 6.91 -1.90
CA HIS A 86 -10.47 7.06 -0.50
C HIS A 86 -9.00 6.73 -0.25
N ILE A 87 -8.47 7.17 0.88
CA ILE A 87 -7.08 6.91 1.25
C ILE A 87 -6.92 6.68 2.74
N VAL A 88 -6.00 5.78 3.10
CA VAL A 88 -5.37 5.74 4.41
C VAL A 88 -3.99 6.37 4.25
N THR A 89 -3.76 7.46 4.96
CA THR A 89 -2.54 8.28 4.81
C THR A 89 -1.35 7.69 5.56
N SER A 90 -0.15 8.17 5.25
CA SER A 90 1.07 7.81 5.95
C SER A 90 1.68 9.02 6.67
N ILE A 91 2.65 8.73 7.51
CA ILE A 91 3.40 9.71 8.28
C ILE A 91 4.77 9.13 8.62
N ILE A 92 5.74 10.00 8.90
CA ILE A 92 7.12 9.60 9.22
C ILE A 92 7.21 8.63 10.41
N ASP A 93 6.26 8.68 11.34
CA ASP A 93 6.17 7.81 12.50
C ASP A 93 6.00 6.32 12.12
N LEU A 94 5.69 6.04 10.87
CA LEU A 94 5.63 4.66 10.37
C LEU A 94 7.01 3.97 10.42
N ALA A 95 8.11 4.73 10.32
CA ALA A 95 9.46 4.18 10.35
C ALA A 95 9.79 3.48 11.70
N PRO A 96 9.59 4.10 12.87
CA PRO A 96 9.81 3.38 14.13
C PRO A 96 8.79 2.26 14.38
N LEU A 97 7.59 2.34 13.82
CA LEU A 97 6.58 1.28 13.94
C LEU A 97 7.05 -0.03 13.31
N GLU A 98 7.85 0.02 12.26
CA GLU A 98 8.40 -1.19 11.62
C GLU A 98 9.15 -2.07 12.61
N MET A 99 9.90 -1.47 13.53
CA MET A 99 10.65 -2.20 14.55
C MET A 99 9.71 -2.91 15.53
N GLU A 100 8.62 -2.26 15.93
CA GLU A 100 7.61 -2.86 16.79
C GLU A 100 6.91 -4.03 16.09
N MET A 101 6.58 -3.88 14.82
CA MET A 101 5.93 -4.94 14.03
C MET A 101 6.78 -6.20 13.93
N LEU A 102 8.10 -6.07 13.88
CA LEU A 102 9.01 -7.22 13.78
C LEU A 102 8.93 -8.16 14.99
N SER A 103 8.52 -7.67 16.15
CA SER A 103 8.40 -8.47 17.37
C SER A 103 7.03 -9.13 17.54
N ARG A 104 6.07 -8.87 16.63
CA ARG A 104 4.69 -9.35 16.78
C ARG A 104 4.50 -10.71 16.13
N ALA A 105 3.61 -11.52 16.74
CA ALA A 105 3.19 -12.80 16.18
C ALA A 105 2.42 -12.57 14.86
N SER A 106 2.66 -13.43 13.87
CA SER A 106 2.05 -13.33 12.55
C SER A 106 2.24 -11.94 11.92
N ARG A 107 3.44 -11.40 12.08
CA ARG A 107 3.80 -10.03 11.67
C ARG A 107 3.56 -9.74 10.19
N GLU A 108 3.59 -10.76 9.35
CA GLU A 108 3.36 -10.63 7.90
C GLU A 108 1.88 -10.48 7.54
N LYS A 109 0.96 -10.72 8.49
CA LYS A 109 -0.49 -10.69 8.29
C LYS A 109 -1.19 -9.51 8.96
N ILE A 110 -0.46 -8.56 9.49
CA ILE A 110 -1.05 -7.42 10.24
C ILE A 110 -1.97 -6.61 9.32
N LEU A 111 -1.49 -6.22 8.15
CA LEU A 111 -2.28 -5.45 7.19
C LEU A 111 -3.46 -6.25 6.63
N ASP A 112 -3.25 -7.52 6.31
CA ASP A 112 -4.30 -8.40 5.80
C ASP A 112 -5.49 -8.46 6.78
N ARG A 113 -5.22 -8.66 8.05
CA ARG A 113 -6.25 -8.68 9.09
C ARG A 113 -6.94 -7.33 9.24
N ALA A 114 -6.18 -6.25 9.16
CA ALA A 114 -6.72 -4.90 9.29
C ALA A 114 -7.68 -4.54 8.15
N LEU A 115 -7.44 -5.04 6.95
CA LEU A 115 -8.24 -4.74 5.76
C LEU A 115 -9.51 -5.57 5.64
N LYS A 116 -9.58 -6.73 6.29
CA LYS A 116 -10.74 -7.63 6.17
C LYS A 116 -12.09 -6.95 6.39
N PRO A 117 -12.28 -6.11 7.42
CA PRO A 117 -13.59 -5.50 7.68
C PRO A 117 -14.10 -4.57 6.58
N VAL A 118 -13.20 -4.00 5.78
CA VAL A 118 -13.57 -3.01 4.74
C VAL A 118 -13.39 -3.52 3.32
N LYS A 119 -12.79 -4.69 3.15
CA LYS A 119 -12.39 -5.20 1.83
C LYS A 119 -13.56 -5.28 0.85
N GLU A 120 -14.73 -5.68 1.30
CA GLU A 120 -15.92 -5.82 0.45
C GLU A 120 -16.53 -4.46 0.05
N ASN A 121 -16.13 -3.37 0.70
CA ASN A 121 -16.62 -2.03 0.39
C ASN A 121 -15.93 -1.42 -0.83
N TYR A 122 -14.87 -2.05 -1.34
CA TYR A 122 -14.07 -1.54 -2.45
C TYR A 122 -13.97 -2.53 -3.58
N ASP A 123 -13.91 -2.00 -4.80
CA ASP A 123 -13.59 -2.79 -5.99
C ASP A 123 -12.09 -3.03 -6.09
N PHE A 124 -11.29 -2.02 -5.68
CA PHE A 124 -9.84 -2.09 -5.69
C PHE A 124 -9.24 -1.47 -4.44
N ILE A 125 -8.19 -2.09 -3.92
CA ILE A 125 -7.34 -1.56 -2.86
C ILE A 125 -5.92 -1.52 -3.42
N LEU A 126 -5.36 -0.31 -3.55
CA LEU A 126 -4.02 -0.09 -4.10
C LEU A 126 -3.07 0.27 -2.96
N ILE A 127 -2.02 -0.49 -2.78
CA ILE A 127 -1.05 -0.30 -1.69
C ILE A 127 0.26 0.23 -2.28
N ASP A 128 0.62 1.47 -1.92
CA ASP A 128 1.90 2.06 -2.30
C ASP A 128 2.97 1.61 -1.33
N CYS A 129 3.82 0.67 -1.76
CA CYS A 129 4.85 0.05 -0.92
C CYS A 129 6.08 0.95 -0.79
N PRO A 130 6.83 0.85 0.35
CA PRO A 130 8.13 1.49 0.44
C PRO A 130 9.13 0.86 -0.55
N PRO A 131 10.23 1.55 -0.88
CA PRO A 131 11.20 1.05 -1.87
C PRO A 131 12.02 -0.15 -1.40
N GLN A 132 12.09 -0.38 -0.08
CA GLN A 132 12.85 -1.49 0.49
C GLN A 132 11.96 -2.73 0.67
N LEU A 133 12.58 -3.91 0.64
CA LEU A 133 11.93 -5.15 1.07
C LEU A 133 11.94 -5.22 2.60
N SER A 134 11.00 -4.51 3.22
CA SER A 134 10.84 -4.41 4.68
C SER A 134 9.60 -5.18 5.13
N ILE A 135 9.36 -5.20 6.43
CA ILE A 135 8.14 -5.79 7.01
C ILE A 135 6.87 -5.14 6.43
N LEU A 136 6.91 -3.87 6.05
CA LEU A 136 5.78 -3.19 5.41
C LEU A 136 5.50 -3.75 4.01
N THR A 137 6.54 -3.90 3.20
CA THR A 137 6.42 -4.50 1.86
C THR A 137 5.93 -5.94 1.96
N ILE A 138 6.45 -6.71 2.90
CA ILE A 138 6.02 -8.09 3.17
C ILE A 138 4.53 -8.12 3.51
N ASN A 139 4.05 -7.20 4.34
CA ASN A 139 2.63 -7.10 4.65
C ASN A 139 1.77 -6.82 3.42
N ALA A 140 2.20 -5.90 2.57
CA ALA A 140 1.49 -5.58 1.33
C ALA A 140 1.44 -6.80 0.40
N LEU A 141 2.56 -7.46 0.18
CA LEU A 141 2.65 -8.64 -0.69
C LEU A 141 1.86 -9.81 -0.14
N SER A 142 1.80 -9.96 1.18
CA SER A 142 1.08 -11.03 1.85
C SER A 142 -0.44 -10.94 1.64
N CYS A 143 -0.99 -9.75 1.52
CA CYS A 143 -2.43 -9.53 1.32
C CYS A 143 -2.81 -9.24 -0.12
N ALA A 144 -1.85 -9.02 -1.01
CA ALA A 144 -2.12 -8.64 -2.39
C ALA A 144 -2.56 -9.83 -3.25
N ASP A 145 -3.53 -9.59 -4.12
CA ASP A 145 -3.93 -10.53 -5.17
C ASP A 145 -2.99 -10.43 -6.37
N GLY A 146 -2.33 -9.29 -6.55
CA GLY A 146 -1.37 -9.06 -7.60
C GLY A 146 -0.42 -7.92 -7.27
N VAL A 147 0.65 -7.82 -8.04
CA VAL A 147 1.69 -6.81 -7.87
C VAL A 147 1.88 -6.06 -9.18
N LEU A 148 1.81 -4.74 -9.11
CA LEU A 148 2.12 -3.87 -10.23
C LEU A 148 3.51 -3.26 -10.00
N ILE A 149 4.39 -3.43 -10.98
CA ILE A 149 5.75 -2.92 -10.90
C ILE A 149 5.94 -1.94 -12.05
N PRO A 150 5.93 -0.62 -11.76
CA PRO A 150 6.23 0.38 -12.79
C PRO A 150 7.69 0.22 -13.24
N VAL A 151 7.89 0.07 -14.55
CA VAL A 151 9.22 -0.12 -15.12
C VAL A 151 9.53 1.01 -16.10
N LYS A 152 10.76 1.52 -15.99
CA LYS A 152 11.33 2.28 -17.09
C LYS A 152 11.81 1.27 -18.14
N THR A 153 11.69 1.63 -19.41
CA THR A 153 12.11 0.75 -20.52
C THR A 153 13.62 0.74 -20.69
N ASP A 154 14.36 0.34 -19.66
CA ASP A 154 15.80 0.18 -19.71
C ASP A 154 16.24 -1.12 -19.01
N TYR A 155 17.48 -1.52 -19.26
CA TYR A 155 18.03 -2.78 -18.76
C TYR A 155 18.09 -2.84 -17.22
N LEU A 156 18.39 -1.72 -16.58
CA LEU A 156 18.49 -1.67 -15.12
C LEU A 156 17.12 -1.85 -14.45
N ALA A 157 16.08 -1.26 -15.03
CA ALA A 157 14.71 -1.44 -14.56
C ALA A 157 14.27 -2.91 -14.67
N TYR A 158 14.65 -3.59 -15.75
CA TYR A 158 14.34 -5.00 -15.93
C TYR A 158 15.00 -5.89 -14.87
N ARG A 159 16.25 -5.63 -14.51
CA ARG A 159 16.93 -6.38 -13.45
C ARG A 159 16.27 -6.18 -12.09
N GLY A 160 15.88 -4.97 -11.76
CA GLY A 160 15.16 -4.67 -10.53
C GLY A 160 13.83 -5.42 -10.45
N LEU A 161 13.11 -5.51 -11.55
CA LEU A 161 11.87 -6.26 -11.66
C LEU A 161 12.08 -7.75 -11.38
N THR A 162 13.12 -8.35 -11.97
CA THR A 162 13.43 -9.77 -11.76
C THR A 162 13.71 -10.08 -10.28
N GLN A 163 14.51 -9.25 -9.63
CA GLN A 163 14.82 -9.41 -8.20
C GLN A 163 13.58 -9.35 -7.33
N LEU A 164 12.68 -8.42 -7.62
CA LEU A 164 11.44 -8.27 -6.86
C LEU A 164 10.50 -9.47 -7.08
N GLN A 165 10.42 -9.98 -8.31
CA GLN A 165 9.62 -11.18 -8.62
C GLN A 165 10.13 -12.40 -7.85
N ASP A 166 11.43 -12.57 -7.72
CA ASP A 166 12.02 -13.67 -6.94
C ASP A 166 11.67 -13.54 -5.46
N SER A 167 11.77 -12.33 -4.91
CA SER A 167 11.39 -12.07 -3.52
C SER A 167 9.90 -12.35 -3.26
N ILE A 168 9.03 -12.01 -4.19
CA ILE A 168 7.60 -12.28 -4.09
C ILE A 168 7.34 -13.79 -4.04
N ARG A 169 8.00 -14.58 -4.89
CA ARG A 169 7.84 -16.03 -4.87
C ARG A 169 8.23 -16.63 -3.52
N GLU A 170 9.34 -16.18 -2.93
CA GLU A 170 9.79 -16.65 -1.62
C GLU A 170 8.74 -16.37 -0.53
N ILE A 171 8.07 -15.23 -0.58
CA ILE A 171 7.04 -14.87 0.40
C ILE A 171 5.76 -15.70 0.21
N GLN A 172 5.40 -16.02 -1.04
CA GLN A 172 4.16 -16.74 -1.36
C GLN A 172 4.28 -18.26 -1.17
N GLU A 173 5.49 -18.80 -1.17
CA GLU A 173 5.79 -20.19 -0.86
C GLU A 173 5.76 -20.46 0.65
#